data_7b37a7c370bd1f9069b86d36898181ff
#
_entry.id   7b37a7c370bd1f9069b86d36898181ff
#
_cell.length_a   1.000
_cell.length_b   1.000
_cell.length_c   1.000
_cell.angle_alpha   90.00
_cell.angle_beta   90.00
_cell.angle_gamma   90.00
#
_symmetry.space_group_name_H-M   'P 1'
#
loop_
_entity.id
_entity.type
_entity.pdbx_description
1 polymer ?
#
loop_
_entity_poly.entity_id
_entity_poly.type
_entity_poly.pdbx_seq_one_letter_code
_entity_poly.pdbx_strand_id
1 'polypeptide(L)'
;MKAFLIALLLTISPCMALAATGSPDTIIIEAMHELQTELDGNRETFRAEPALLRGVVDKILLPRFDTDFAAQRVLGKYWRDADDLQKKRFIDVFYRYLVNNYATYLLDFKGDEVIVSPYKGSAGDKYPQIRTSVTLTKGDKASVDYVMRDADGQWKVMDVVVEGISYVRSYREDFGPEIAEKGLEALISRLESTTPELEGRDQ
;
A
#
# COMPACT_ATOMS: atom_id res chain seq x y z
N MET A 1 34.40 -40.38 -46.33
CA MET A 1 34.39 -39.11 -45.51
C MET A 1 32.94 -38.77 -45.28
N LYS A 2 32.43 -39.05 -44.07
CA LYS A 2 31.00 -38.76 -43.66
C LYS A 2 31.04 -37.58 -42.77
N ALA A 3 30.49 -36.44 -43.22
CA ALA A 3 30.35 -35.22 -42.41
C ALA A 3 29.12 -35.35 -41.49
N PHE A 4 29.33 -35.30 -40.18
CA PHE A 4 28.28 -35.24 -39.16
C PHE A 4 27.89 -33.78 -38.95
N LEU A 5 26.68 -33.41 -39.33
CA LEU A 5 26.04 -32.12 -39.04
C LEU A 5 25.36 -32.24 -37.68
N ILE A 6 25.93 -31.63 -36.68
CA ILE A 6 25.31 -31.48 -35.33
C ILE A 6 24.39 -30.25 -35.39
N ALA A 7 23.09 -30.49 -35.45
CA ALA A 7 22.08 -29.44 -35.29
C ALA A 7 21.92 -29.09 -33.77
N LEU A 8 22.41 -27.92 -33.38
CA LEU A 8 22.22 -27.36 -32.06
C LEU A 8 20.78 -26.81 -31.93
N LEU A 9 19.88 -27.59 -31.33
CA LEU A 9 18.54 -27.13 -30.99
C LEU A 9 18.63 -26.15 -29.79
N LEU A 10 18.51 -24.85 -30.08
CA LEU A 10 18.33 -23.83 -29.06
C LEU A 10 16.88 -23.92 -28.51
N THR A 11 16.68 -24.54 -27.36
CA THR A 11 15.40 -24.55 -26.67
C THR A 11 15.19 -23.19 -26.02
N ILE A 12 14.42 -22.33 -26.68
CA ILE A 12 13.89 -21.09 -26.06
C ILE A 12 12.80 -21.53 -25.09
N SER A 13 13.13 -21.61 -23.79
CA SER A 13 12.12 -21.75 -22.74
C SER A 13 11.32 -20.45 -22.66
N PRO A 14 10.00 -20.47 -22.89
CA PRO A 14 9.19 -19.30 -22.61
C PRO A 14 9.21 -19.05 -21.11
N CYS A 15 9.74 -17.91 -20.69
CA CYS A 15 9.56 -17.39 -19.33
C CYS A 15 8.07 -17.06 -19.20
N MET A 16 7.28 -17.98 -18.64
CA MET A 16 5.91 -17.70 -18.25
C MET A 16 5.97 -16.70 -17.10
N ALA A 17 5.68 -15.43 -17.40
CA ALA A 17 5.37 -14.46 -16.35
C ALA A 17 4.13 -15.00 -15.60
N LEU A 18 4.30 -15.37 -14.34
CA LEU A 18 3.19 -15.72 -13.46
C LEU A 18 2.37 -14.43 -13.26
N ALA A 19 1.22 -14.35 -13.93
CA ALA A 19 0.27 -13.29 -13.64
C ALA A 19 -0.29 -13.48 -12.23
N ALA A 20 -0.59 -12.38 -11.54
CA ALA A 20 -1.20 -12.42 -10.21
C ALA A 20 -2.45 -13.29 -10.21
N THR A 21 -2.54 -14.18 -9.22
CA THR A 21 -3.67 -15.09 -9.11
C THR A 21 -4.86 -14.38 -8.46
N GLY A 22 -6.02 -14.49 -9.11
CA GLY A 22 -7.27 -13.88 -8.65
C GLY A 22 -7.52 -12.47 -9.17
N SER A 23 -8.71 -11.95 -8.88
CA SER A 23 -9.09 -10.58 -9.22
C SER A 23 -8.60 -9.59 -8.16
N PRO A 24 -8.11 -8.39 -8.57
CA PRO A 24 -7.56 -7.42 -7.61
C PRO A 24 -8.59 -6.91 -6.59
N ASP A 25 -9.88 -6.88 -6.90
CA ASP A 25 -10.94 -6.50 -5.97
C ASP A 25 -11.14 -7.51 -4.83
N THR A 26 -10.83 -8.79 -5.06
CA THR A 26 -10.89 -9.83 -4.01
C THR A 26 -9.99 -9.50 -2.83
N ILE A 27 -8.79 -8.98 -3.07
CA ILE A 27 -7.83 -8.58 -2.02
C ILE A 27 -8.42 -7.48 -1.12
N ILE A 28 -9.14 -6.52 -1.71
CA ILE A 28 -9.78 -5.44 -0.95
C ILE A 28 -10.97 -5.97 -0.17
N ILE A 29 -11.79 -6.85 -0.77
CA ILE A 29 -12.95 -7.48 -0.11
C ILE A 29 -12.50 -8.27 1.11
N GLU A 30 -11.47 -9.11 0.94
CA GLU A 30 -10.90 -9.92 2.04
C GLU A 30 -10.34 -9.04 3.16
N ALA A 31 -9.55 -8.01 2.80
CA ALA A 31 -9.00 -7.08 3.77
C ALA A 31 -10.08 -6.37 4.59
N MET A 32 -11.15 -5.91 3.92
CA MET A 32 -12.27 -5.25 4.60
C MET A 32 -13.03 -6.19 5.52
N HIS A 33 -13.25 -7.44 5.10
CA HIS A 33 -13.92 -8.44 5.92
C HIS A 33 -13.10 -8.82 7.17
N GLU A 34 -11.79 -9.06 7.01
CA GLU A 34 -10.89 -9.35 8.13
C GLU A 34 -10.81 -8.16 9.10
N LEU A 35 -10.66 -6.95 8.56
CA LEU A 35 -10.61 -5.73 9.36
C LEU A 35 -11.90 -5.54 10.17
N GLN A 36 -13.06 -5.69 9.53
CA GLN A 36 -14.35 -5.62 10.22
C GLN A 36 -14.45 -6.63 11.35
N THR A 37 -14.06 -7.88 11.11
CA THR A 37 -14.10 -8.96 12.12
C THR A 37 -13.27 -8.61 13.34
N GLU A 38 -12.09 -8.02 13.15
CA GLU A 38 -11.23 -7.60 14.27
C GLU A 38 -11.75 -6.33 14.98
N LEU A 39 -12.39 -5.41 14.24
CA LEU A 39 -12.92 -4.18 14.81
C LEU A 39 -14.24 -4.39 15.57
N ASP A 40 -15.06 -5.35 15.13
CA ASP A 40 -16.36 -5.59 15.74
C ASP A 40 -16.21 -6.06 17.19
N GLY A 41 -16.89 -5.36 18.11
CA GLY A 41 -16.79 -5.57 19.55
C GLY A 41 -15.55 -4.99 20.24
N ASN A 42 -14.54 -4.51 19.47
CA ASN A 42 -13.28 -4.00 20.03
C ASN A 42 -13.06 -2.50 19.81
N ARG A 43 -13.99 -1.77 19.17
CA ARG A 43 -13.79 -0.37 18.77
C ARG A 43 -13.47 0.56 19.94
N GLU A 44 -14.15 0.39 21.08
CA GLU A 44 -13.87 1.21 22.28
C GLU A 44 -12.50 0.89 22.87
N THR A 45 -12.09 -0.37 22.90
CA THR A 45 -10.75 -0.78 23.30
C THR A 45 -9.69 -0.14 22.41
N PHE A 46 -9.88 -0.17 21.09
CA PHE A 46 -8.94 0.44 20.15
C PHE A 46 -8.90 1.96 20.22
N ARG A 47 -10.02 2.63 20.63
CA ARG A 47 -10.01 4.07 20.92
C ARG A 47 -9.20 4.38 22.16
N ALA A 48 -9.33 3.55 23.19
CA ALA A 48 -8.59 3.72 24.45
C ALA A 48 -7.10 3.36 24.30
N GLU A 49 -6.79 2.37 23.48
CA GLU A 49 -5.44 1.82 23.27
C GLU A 49 -5.07 1.79 21.77
N PRO A 50 -4.71 2.92 21.16
CA PRO A 50 -4.39 2.99 19.72
C PRO A 50 -3.25 2.09 19.27
N ALA A 51 -2.37 1.66 20.17
CA ALA A 51 -1.31 0.70 19.89
C ALA A 51 -1.87 -0.65 19.42
N LEU A 52 -2.96 -1.13 20.04
CA LEU A 52 -3.63 -2.36 19.63
C LEU A 52 -4.22 -2.26 18.22
N LEU A 53 -4.82 -1.11 17.87
CA LEU A 53 -5.31 -0.86 16.53
C LEU A 53 -4.19 -0.89 15.49
N ARG A 54 -3.03 -0.32 15.82
CA ARG A 54 -1.86 -0.39 14.93
C ARG A 54 -1.44 -1.83 14.66
N GLY A 55 -1.44 -2.69 15.69
CA GLY A 55 -1.18 -4.13 15.52
C GLY A 55 -2.16 -4.82 14.56
N VAL A 56 -3.44 -4.46 14.59
CA VAL A 56 -4.45 -4.94 13.62
C VAL A 56 -4.13 -4.46 12.21
N VAL A 57 -3.77 -3.19 12.05
CA VAL A 57 -3.37 -2.63 10.74
C VAL A 57 -2.12 -3.33 10.19
N ASP A 58 -1.11 -3.56 11.03
CA ASP A 58 0.12 -4.26 10.64
C ASP A 58 -0.16 -5.71 10.22
N LYS A 59 -1.04 -6.40 10.92
CA LYS A 59 -1.42 -7.78 10.62
C LYS A 59 -2.22 -7.91 9.32
N ILE A 60 -3.19 -7.02 9.10
CA ILE A 60 -4.18 -7.16 8.02
C ILE A 60 -3.81 -6.33 6.79
N LEU A 61 -3.46 -5.06 6.96
CA LEU A 61 -3.29 -4.15 5.82
C LEU A 61 -1.86 -4.16 5.28
N LEU A 62 -0.84 -4.15 6.15
CA LEU A 62 0.55 -4.06 5.71
C LEU A 62 0.94 -5.12 4.68
N PRO A 63 0.58 -6.42 4.81
CA PRO A 63 0.93 -7.43 3.81
C PRO A 63 0.29 -7.20 2.43
N ARG A 64 -0.79 -6.43 2.39
CA ARG A 64 -1.55 -6.11 1.17
C ARG A 64 -1.10 -4.82 0.49
N PHE A 65 -0.20 -4.07 1.14
CA PHE A 65 0.37 -2.83 0.59
C PHE A 65 1.78 -3.08 0.04
N ASP A 66 2.10 -2.43 -1.08
CA ASP A 66 3.46 -2.32 -1.60
C ASP A 66 4.09 -1.04 -1.08
N THR A 67 4.51 -1.08 0.19
CA THR A 67 5.07 0.09 0.89
C THR A 67 6.32 0.63 0.22
N ASP A 68 7.16 -0.27 -0.30
CA ASP A 68 8.41 0.09 -0.98
C ASP A 68 8.12 0.85 -2.27
N PHE A 69 7.20 0.32 -3.08
CA PHE A 69 6.82 0.96 -4.33
C PHE A 69 6.08 2.29 -4.08
N ALA A 70 5.19 2.35 -3.09
CA ALA A 70 4.52 3.59 -2.69
C ALA A 70 5.52 4.65 -2.25
N ALA A 71 6.47 4.31 -1.38
CA ALA A 71 7.53 5.21 -0.92
C ALA A 71 8.41 5.69 -2.08
N GLN A 72 8.80 4.79 -2.99
CA GLN A 72 9.51 5.16 -4.22
C GLN A 72 8.72 6.19 -5.04
N ARG A 73 7.41 6.00 -5.18
CA ARG A 73 6.53 6.91 -5.93
C ARG A 73 6.37 8.26 -5.24
N VAL A 74 6.36 8.30 -3.91
CA VAL A 74 6.33 9.53 -3.12
C VAL A 74 7.62 10.32 -3.28
N LEU A 75 8.79 9.71 -3.12
CA LEU A 75 10.08 10.39 -3.30
C LEU A 75 10.34 10.79 -4.76
N GLY A 76 9.77 10.08 -5.73
CA GLY A 76 9.88 10.40 -7.14
C GLY A 76 11.34 10.50 -7.62
N LYS A 77 11.76 11.68 -8.08
CA LYS A 77 13.13 11.90 -8.57
C LYS A 77 14.20 11.70 -7.49
N TYR A 78 13.89 12.00 -6.24
CA TYR A 78 14.84 11.91 -5.13
C TYR A 78 15.15 10.46 -4.72
N TRP A 79 14.31 9.50 -5.11
CA TRP A 79 14.58 8.08 -4.88
C TRP A 79 15.88 7.58 -5.50
N ARG A 80 16.25 8.13 -6.68
CA ARG A 80 17.47 7.70 -7.39
C ARG A 80 18.74 8.17 -6.70
N ASP A 81 18.66 9.30 -6.02
CA ASP A 81 19.80 9.94 -5.36
C ASP A 81 19.95 9.47 -3.90
N ALA A 82 18.91 8.82 -3.35
CA ALA A 82 18.91 8.26 -2.01
C ALA A 82 19.78 7.00 -1.93
N ASP A 83 20.56 6.87 -0.85
CA ASP A 83 21.25 5.64 -0.53
C ASP A 83 20.30 4.57 0.06
N ASP A 84 20.77 3.34 0.23
CA ASP A 84 19.93 2.22 0.67
C ASP A 84 19.46 2.37 2.12
N LEU A 85 20.25 3.01 2.98
CA LEU A 85 19.86 3.30 4.36
C LEU A 85 18.74 4.34 4.41
N GLN A 86 18.87 5.42 3.64
CA GLN A 86 17.85 6.45 3.51
C GLN A 86 16.53 5.88 2.96
N LYS A 87 16.61 5.03 1.92
CA LYS A 87 15.44 4.35 1.38
C LYS A 87 14.73 3.52 2.44
N LYS A 88 15.47 2.67 3.15
CA LYS A 88 14.92 1.81 4.21
C LYS A 88 14.27 2.64 5.33
N ARG A 89 14.97 3.66 5.83
CA ARG A 89 14.45 4.56 6.87
C ARG A 89 13.20 5.31 6.40
N PHE A 90 13.21 5.81 5.15
CA PHE A 90 12.04 6.50 4.62
C PHE A 90 10.83 5.58 4.48
N ILE A 91 10.99 4.36 3.94
CA ILE A 91 9.90 3.38 3.85
C ILE A 91 9.28 3.15 5.23
N ASP A 92 10.10 2.85 6.22
CA ASP A 92 9.64 2.55 7.57
C ASP A 92 8.94 3.76 8.22
N VAL A 93 9.58 4.94 8.23
CA VAL A 93 9.00 6.11 8.87
C VAL A 93 7.76 6.64 8.15
N PHE A 94 7.71 6.54 6.81
CA PHE A 94 6.55 6.95 6.05
C PHE A 94 5.35 6.04 6.31
N TYR A 95 5.56 4.73 6.38
CA TYR A 95 4.51 3.79 6.79
C TYR A 95 3.98 4.12 8.19
N ARG A 96 4.87 4.27 9.19
CA ARG A 96 4.49 4.65 10.56
C ARG A 96 3.72 5.96 10.59
N TYR A 97 4.17 6.94 9.81
CA TYR A 97 3.51 8.23 9.68
C TYR A 97 2.07 8.07 9.16
N LEU A 98 1.85 7.25 8.13
CA LEU A 98 0.51 6.98 7.62
C LEU A 98 -0.36 6.27 8.67
N VAL A 99 0.14 5.22 9.31
CA VAL A 99 -0.61 4.49 10.34
C VAL A 99 -1.00 5.40 11.50
N ASN A 100 -0.06 6.20 12.03
CA ASN A 100 -0.34 7.10 13.13
C ASN A 100 -1.37 8.19 12.80
N ASN A 101 -1.40 8.67 11.56
CA ASN A 101 -2.34 9.71 11.15
C ASN A 101 -3.72 9.18 10.74
N TYR A 102 -3.79 7.94 10.23
CA TYR A 102 -5.02 7.47 9.56
C TYR A 102 -5.67 6.24 10.19
N ALA A 103 -4.95 5.43 11.01
CA ALA A 103 -5.53 4.18 11.54
C ALA A 103 -6.81 4.42 12.34
N THR A 104 -6.91 5.50 13.10
CA THR A 104 -8.10 5.80 13.92
C THR A 104 -9.36 6.04 13.10
N TYR A 105 -9.23 6.51 11.85
CA TYR A 105 -10.40 6.66 10.97
C TYR A 105 -11.06 5.32 10.63
N LEU A 106 -10.32 4.20 10.72
CA LEU A 106 -10.90 2.86 10.53
C LEU A 106 -11.97 2.53 11.57
N LEU A 107 -11.92 3.16 12.74
CA LEU A 107 -12.91 2.97 13.80
C LEU A 107 -14.27 3.62 13.48
N ASP A 108 -14.29 4.55 12.54
CA ASP A 108 -15.50 5.26 12.14
C ASP A 108 -16.23 4.57 10.96
N PHE A 109 -15.59 3.54 10.35
CA PHE A 109 -16.22 2.76 9.28
C PHE A 109 -17.00 1.59 9.87
N LYS A 110 -18.21 1.38 9.38
CA LYS A 110 -18.99 0.17 9.62
C LYS A 110 -18.86 -0.73 8.40
N GLY A 111 -18.57 -1.99 8.62
CA GLY A 111 -18.19 -2.89 7.53
C GLY A 111 -19.26 -3.19 6.50
N ASP A 112 -20.52 -3.20 6.91
CA ASP A 112 -21.69 -3.32 6.04
C ASP A 112 -21.95 -2.05 5.20
N GLU A 113 -21.24 -0.97 5.50
CA GLU A 113 -21.30 0.32 4.82
C GLU A 113 -20.15 0.54 3.81
N VAL A 114 -19.28 -0.47 3.62
CA VAL A 114 -18.20 -0.46 2.61
C VAL A 114 -18.62 -1.31 1.41
N ILE A 115 -18.81 -0.67 0.27
CA ILE A 115 -19.20 -1.35 -0.97
C ILE A 115 -18.02 -1.35 -1.92
N VAL A 116 -17.44 -2.53 -2.18
CA VAL A 116 -16.38 -2.74 -3.17
C VAL A 116 -17.04 -3.04 -4.52
N SER A 117 -16.73 -2.22 -5.53
CA SER A 117 -17.24 -2.43 -6.89
C SER A 117 -16.46 -3.56 -7.57
N PRO A 118 -17.13 -4.51 -8.26
CA PRO A 118 -16.45 -5.53 -9.02
C PRO A 118 -15.48 -4.92 -10.05
N TYR A 119 -14.27 -5.44 -10.11
CA TYR A 119 -13.29 -5.01 -11.09
C TYR A 119 -13.74 -5.45 -12.51
N LYS A 120 -13.80 -4.51 -13.43
CA LYS A 120 -14.24 -4.72 -14.82
C LYS A 120 -13.14 -4.47 -15.85
N GLY A 121 -11.89 -4.32 -15.40
CA GLY A 121 -10.77 -4.11 -16.29
C GLY A 121 -10.27 -5.40 -16.93
N SER A 122 -9.17 -5.30 -17.67
CA SER A 122 -8.55 -6.44 -18.36
C SER A 122 -7.41 -7.05 -17.54
N ALA A 123 -7.10 -8.31 -17.79
CA ALA A 123 -5.96 -9.01 -17.16
C ALA A 123 -4.59 -8.35 -17.45
N GLY A 124 -4.52 -7.43 -18.41
CA GLY A 124 -3.30 -6.70 -18.78
C GLY A 124 -3.19 -5.30 -18.12
N ASP A 125 -4.14 -4.89 -17.30
CA ASP A 125 -4.10 -3.60 -16.65
C ASP A 125 -2.94 -3.56 -15.65
N LYS A 126 -1.99 -2.67 -15.91
CA LYS A 126 -0.78 -2.54 -15.10
C LYS A 126 -1.07 -1.98 -13.70
N TYR A 127 -2.06 -1.11 -13.61
CA TYR A 127 -2.45 -0.40 -12.38
C TYR A 127 -3.98 -0.37 -12.25
N PRO A 128 -4.62 -1.52 -11.97
CA PRO A 128 -6.06 -1.55 -11.77
C PRO A 128 -6.46 -0.69 -10.57
N GLN A 129 -7.57 0.05 -10.74
CA GLN A 129 -8.17 0.86 -9.69
C GLN A 129 -9.44 0.19 -9.22
N ILE A 130 -9.47 -0.17 -7.94
CA ILE A 130 -10.61 -0.79 -7.28
C ILE A 130 -11.40 0.31 -6.58
N ARG A 131 -12.61 0.54 -7.06
CA ARG A 131 -13.49 1.58 -6.51
C ARG A 131 -14.25 1.06 -5.32
N THR A 132 -14.23 1.81 -4.23
CA THR A 132 -15.07 1.54 -3.08
C THR A 132 -15.89 2.78 -2.70
N SER A 133 -17.05 2.54 -2.14
CA SER A 133 -17.90 3.57 -1.53
C SER A 133 -18.04 3.24 -0.05
N VAL A 134 -17.72 4.19 0.80
CA VAL A 134 -17.77 4.05 2.26
C VAL A 134 -18.83 4.99 2.80
N THR A 135 -19.76 4.49 3.62
CA THR A 135 -20.71 5.33 4.34
C THR A 135 -20.07 5.79 5.65
N LEU A 136 -20.06 7.10 5.85
CA LEU A 136 -19.51 7.72 7.06
C LEU A 136 -20.57 7.73 8.17
N THR A 137 -20.14 7.91 9.42
CA THR A 137 -21.02 7.90 10.63
C THR A 137 -22.20 8.86 10.53
N LYS A 138 -22.10 9.93 9.72
CA LYS A 138 -23.17 10.90 9.51
C LYS A 138 -24.10 10.57 8.33
N GLY A 139 -23.89 9.44 7.67
CA GLY A 139 -24.67 8.99 6.50
C GLY A 139 -24.17 9.52 5.15
N ASP A 140 -23.16 10.39 5.12
CA ASP A 140 -22.52 10.82 3.88
C ASP A 140 -21.70 9.65 3.29
N LYS A 141 -21.59 9.61 1.96
CA LYS A 141 -20.75 8.62 1.27
C LYS A 141 -19.45 9.26 0.82
N ALA A 142 -18.34 8.54 1.02
CA ALA A 142 -17.05 8.90 0.51
C ALA A 142 -16.53 7.84 -0.48
N SER A 143 -15.84 8.28 -1.55
CA SER A 143 -15.11 7.38 -2.44
C SER A 143 -13.72 7.12 -1.86
N VAL A 144 -13.35 5.84 -1.69
CA VAL A 144 -12.00 5.41 -1.32
C VAL A 144 -11.57 4.36 -2.32
N ASP A 145 -10.75 4.75 -3.28
CA ASP A 145 -10.30 3.87 -4.34
C ASP A 145 -8.88 3.38 -4.08
N TYR A 146 -8.60 2.14 -4.44
CA TYR A 146 -7.29 1.51 -4.26
C TYR A 146 -6.64 1.28 -5.61
N VAL A 147 -5.48 1.89 -5.85
CA VAL A 147 -4.67 1.61 -7.04
C VAL A 147 -3.74 0.45 -6.71
N MET A 148 -3.82 -0.61 -7.50
CA MET A 148 -3.06 -1.82 -7.27
C MET A 148 -1.99 -2.05 -8.33
N ARG A 149 -1.06 -2.93 -8.03
CA ARG A 149 -0.09 -3.47 -8.99
C ARG A 149 0.15 -4.94 -8.73
N ASP A 150 0.54 -5.65 -9.77
CA ASP A 150 1.12 -6.98 -9.63
C ASP A 150 2.55 -6.85 -9.07
N ALA A 151 2.76 -7.39 -7.89
CA ALA A 151 4.06 -7.50 -7.23
C ALA A 151 4.42 -8.99 -7.15
N ASP A 152 5.17 -9.46 -8.15
CA ASP A 152 5.65 -10.84 -8.24
C ASP A 152 4.55 -11.91 -8.15
N GLY A 153 3.45 -11.70 -8.87
CA GLY A 153 2.30 -12.60 -8.90
C GLY A 153 1.29 -12.38 -7.78
N GLN A 154 1.40 -11.28 -7.03
CA GLN A 154 0.47 -10.89 -5.99
C GLN A 154 -0.05 -9.46 -6.22
N TRP A 155 -1.36 -9.28 -6.15
CA TRP A 155 -1.93 -7.94 -6.17
C TRP A 155 -1.67 -7.22 -4.85
N LYS A 156 -1.04 -6.03 -4.93
CA LYS A 156 -0.79 -5.15 -3.79
C LYS A 156 -1.23 -3.73 -4.06
N VAL A 157 -1.72 -3.07 -3.02
CA VAL A 157 -2.10 -1.65 -3.06
C VAL A 157 -0.84 -0.80 -3.09
N MET A 158 -0.74 0.11 -4.05
CA MET A 158 0.36 1.06 -4.18
C MET A 158 -0.05 2.52 -3.94
N ASP A 159 -1.34 2.82 -3.96
CA ASP A 159 -1.88 4.15 -3.71
C ASP A 159 -3.33 4.05 -3.21
N VAL A 160 -3.72 4.99 -2.38
CA VAL A 160 -5.11 5.20 -1.95
C VAL A 160 -5.57 6.55 -2.47
N VAL A 161 -6.75 6.56 -3.10
CA VAL A 161 -7.34 7.75 -3.70
C VAL A 161 -8.65 8.06 -2.97
N VAL A 162 -8.68 9.11 -2.17
CA VAL A 162 -9.87 9.53 -1.40
C VAL A 162 -10.49 10.74 -2.08
N GLU A 163 -11.76 10.66 -2.44
CA GLU A 163 -12.48 11.72 -3.16
C GLU A 163 -11.72 12.23 -4.42
N GLY A 164 -11.06 11.31 -5.13
CA GLY A 164 -10.26 11.63 -6.32
C GLY A 164 -8.85 12.17 -6.03
N ILE A 165 -8.45 12.30 -4.77
CA ILE A 165 -7.13 12.78 -4.36
C ILE A 165 -6.22 11.60 -4.04
N SER A 166 -5.16 11.40 -4.82
CA SER A 166 -4.13 10.38 -4.61
C SER A 166 -3.21 10.75 -3.45
N TYR A 167 -3.07 9.89 -2.46
CA TYR A 167 -2.17 10.12 -1.32
C TYR A 167 -0.70 10.08 -1.72
N VAL A 168 -0.30 9.17 -2.59
CA VAL A 168 1.07 9.12 -3.13
C VAL A 168 1.42 10.44 -3.81
N ARG A 169 0.50 10.99 -4.61
CA ARG A 169 0.71 12.26 -5.30
C ARG A 169 0.76 13.43 -4.31
N SER A 170 -0.17 13.50 -3.37
CA SER A 170 -0.21 14.57 -2.36
C SER A 170 1.07 14.60 -1.54
N TYR A 171 1.52 13.47 -1.01
CA TYR A 171 2.77 13.42 -0.25
C TYR A 171 4.01 13.74 -1.10
N ARG A 172 4.01 13.41 -2.40
CA ARG A 172 5.10 13.85 -3.30
C ARG A 172 5.13 15.37 -3.45
N GLU A 173 3.95 15.98 -3.57
CA GLU A 173 3.79 17.43 -3.68
C GLU A 173 4.16 18.14 -2.37
N ASP A 174 3.83 17.54 -1.22
CA ASP A 174 4.13 18.09 0.11
C ASP A 174 5.61 17.96 0.48
N PHE A 175 6.22 16.79 0.25
CA PHE A 175 7.61 16.52 0.64
C PHE A 175 8.64 17.06 -0.36
N GLY A 176 8.26 17.20 -1.63
CA GLY A 176 9.16 17.66 -2.70
C GLY A 176 9.87 18.96 -2.42
N PRO A 177 9.17 20.05 -2.04
CA PRO A 177 9.78 21.33 -1.68
C PRO A 177 10.73 21.23 -0.48
N GLU A 178 10.35 20.49 0.56
CA GLU A 178 11.21 20.30 1.75
C GLU A 178 12.50 19.57 1.39
N ILE A 179 12.42 18.49 0.58
CA ILE A 179 13.61 17.78 0.12
C ILE A 179 14.49 18.68 -0.74
N ALA A 180 13.89 19.51 -1.60
CA ALA A 180 14.64 20.42 -2.46
C ALA A 180 15.40 21.49 -1.67
N GLU A 181 14.83 21.97 -0.56
CA GLU A 181 15.41 23.02 0.28
C GLU A 181 16.40 22.46 1.30
N LYS A 182 16.07 21.34 1.97
CA LYS A 182 16.77 20.84 3.18
C LYS A 182 17.42 19.47 2.99
N GLY A 183 17.15 18.80 1.86
CA GLY A 183 17.61 17.46 1.59
C GLY A 183 16.72 16.35 2.18
N LEU A 184 16.86 15.13 1.65
CA LEU A 184 16.07 13.96 2.04
C LEU A 184 16.29 13.57 3.51
N GLU A 185 17.51 13.69 4.03
CA GLU A 185 17.84 13.37 5.42
C GLU A 185 17.07 14.24 6.42
N ALA A 186 16.87 15.52 6.11
CA ALA A 186 16.10 16.41 6.96
C ALA A 186 14.62 16.01 7.03
N LEU A 187 14.02 15.59 5.89
CA LEU A 187 12.67 15.06 5.86
C LEU A 187 12.56 13.77 6.71
N ILE A 188 13.47 12.81 6.52
CA ILE A 188 13.47 11.55 7.26
C ILE A 188 13.55 11.83 8.77
N SER A 189 14.53 12.63 9.20
CA SER A 189 14.73 12.99 10.62
C SER A 189 13.51 13.69 11.21
N ARG A 190 12.86 14.58 10.47
CA ARG A 190 11.62 15.23 10.90
C ARG A 190 10.49 14.22 11.09
N LEU A 191 10.28 13.33 10.11
CA LEU A 191 9.25 12.31 10.23
C LEU A 191 9.53 11.37 11.41
N GLU A 192 10.76 10.93 11.62
CA GLU A 192 11.18 10.10 12.76
C GLU A 192 10.90 10.80 14.10
N SER A 193 11.21 12.09 14.20
CA SER A 193 11.00 12.86 15.43
C SER A 193 9.53 13.10 15.77
N THR A 194 8.65 13.14 14.77
CA THR A 194 7.22 13.41 14.92
C THR A 194 6.35 12.16 14.91
N THR A 195 6.92 11.02 14.59
CA THR A 195 6.20 9.75 14.45
C THR A 195 6.72 8.76 15.49
N PRO A 196 5.96 8.46 16.55
CA PRO A 196 6.36 7.47 17.55
C PRO A 196 6.67 6.11 16.92
N GLU A 197 7.63 5.39 17.51
CA GLU A 197 7.88 4.01 17.11
C GLU A 197 6.65 3.13 17.37
N LEU A 198 6.42 2.15 16.49
CA LEU A 198 5.38 1.16 16.68
C LEU A 198 5.94 0.10 17.64
N GLU A 199 5.47 0.08 18.88
CA GLU A 199 5.88 -0.94 19.85
C GLU A 199 5.56 -2.34 19.31
N GLY A 200 6.55 -3.25 19.29
CA GLY A 200 6.36 -4.67 18.97
C GLY A 200 6.90 -5.16 17.61
N ARG A 201 7.62 -4.34 16.84
CA ARG A 201 8.22 -4.78 15.55
C ARG A 201 9.50 -5.59 15.64
N ASP A 202 10.14 -5.62 16.80
CA ASP A 202 11.47 -6.26 17.00
C ASP A 202 11.40 -7.62 17.71
N GLN A 203 10.29 -8.39 17.54
CA GLN A 203 10.21 -9.75 18.07
C GLN A 203 9.89 -10.78 16.98
#